data_b8bc405244bc29220cdb7c813272eabc
#
_entry.id   b8bc405244bc29220cdb7c813272eabc
#
_cell.length_a   1.000
_cell.length_b   1.000
_cell.length_c   1.000
_cell.angle_alpha   90.00
_cell.angle_beta   90.00
_cell.angle_gamma   90.00
#
_symmetry.space_group_name_H-M   'P 1'
#
loop_
_entity.id
_entity.type
_entity.pdbx_description
1 polymer ?
#
loop_
_entity_poly.entity_id
_entity_poly.type
_entity_poly.pdbx_seq_one_letter_code
_entity_poly.pdbx_strand_id
1 'polypeptide(L)'
;MPIPVTVVGAGLGGLTLARVLHVHGIPVTVYEADPSPSARPQGGLLDIHDDSGQLALRAAGLTDEFRAMVLPGRQALRLLDRDGTVLLDQPDDGTGTRPEVHRGDLRQLLLDSLPAGTVRWGHKAARLRALAGGRHEVTFADGTTVVTGLLVGADGAWSRVRPLVSAAAPEYIGKSVVETYLFDADARHPAASKAVGGGMLIAPSPGREIFAHREKDDTLHAYVGLAEPQEWFAATDFGDAAAATEWIARAFAGWAPELTALITDTDTAPVLRPLFALAPGHRWDRVPGVTLLGDAAHLSAPNGEGANLAMLDGADLGLALAAHPDDPEAALARYEAVMFPRSAETATDEMPSFDSADNTAQGLLDLFTEKAADGPHGH
;
A
#
# COMPACT_ATOMS: atom_id res chain seq x y z
N MET A 1 6.49 10.08 33.23
CA MET A 1 6.35 8.77 32.52
C MET A 1 5.78 9.07 31.16
N PRO A 2 6.29 8.46 30.09
CA PRO A 2 5.76 8.71 28.76
C PRO A 2 4.27 8.32 28.70
N ILE A 3 3.51 9.11 27.96
CA ILE A 3 2.08 8.90 27.78
C ILE A 3 1.87 7.64 26.92
N PRO A 4 1.05 6.66 27.35
CA PRO A 4 0.74 5.49 26.55
C PRO A 4 0.09 5.86 25.22
N VAL A 5 0.58 5.28 24.11
CA VAL A 5 0.05 5.51 22.77
C VAL A 5 -0.99 4.45 22.42
N THR A 6 -2.14 4.89 21.95
CA THR A 6 -3.16 4.01 21.39
C THR A 6 -3.16 4.13 19.87
N VAL A 7 -2.96 3.03 19.17
CA VAL A 7 -2.97 2.95 17.71
C VAL A 7 -4.19 2.14 17.26
N VAL A 8 -4.92 2.64 16.28
CA VAL A 8 -6.02 1.90 15.64
C VAL A 8 -5.54 1.48 14.25
N GLY A 9 -5.41 0.16 14.05
CA GLY A 9 -4.95 -0.49 12.82
C GLY A 9 -3.55 -1.11 12.94
N ALA A 10 -3.44 -2.42 12.63
CA ALA A 10 -2.21 -3.21 12.57
C ALA A 10 -1.76 -3.46 11.12
N GLY A 11 -1.83 -2.43 10.28
CA GLY A 11 -1.16 -2.37 8.99
C GLY A 11 0.34 -2.09 9.16
N LEU A 12 1.09 -2.03 8.04
CA LEU A 12 2.54 -1.81 8.09
C LEU A 12 2.92 -0.55 8.84
N GLY A 13 2.24 0.58 8.62
CA GLY A 13 2.54 1.84 9.31
C GLY A 13 2.26 1.77 10.81
N GLY A 14 1.10 1.25 11.24
CA GLY A 14 0.76 1.12 12.66
C GLY A 14 1.69 0.16 13.41
N LEU A 15 2.10 -0.95 12.77
CA LEU A 15 3.06 -1.90 13.35
C LEU A 15 4.48 -1.31 13.41
N THR A 16 4.91 -0.55 12.38
CA THR A 16 6.18 0.16 12.39
C THR A 16 6.24 1.17 13.53
N LEU A 17 5.19 1.98 13.68
CA LEU A 17 5.08 2.90 14.82
C LEU A 17 5.19 2.15 16.15
N ALA A 18 4.43 1.07 16.32
CA ALA A 18 4.45 0.28 17.56
C ALA A 18 5.86 -0.28 17.83
N ARG A 19 6.56 -0.75 16.80
CA ARG A 19 7.92 -1.28 16.95
C ARG A 19 8.92 -0.19 17.32
N VAL A 20 8.89 0.97 16.68
CA VAL A 20 9.78 2.10 17.01
C VAL A 20 9.51 2.58 18.44
N LEU A 21 8.24 2.72 18.85
CA LEU A 21 7.88 3.06 20.22
C LEU A 21 8.43 2.03 21.23
N HIS A 22 8.30 0.73 20.90
CA HIS A 22 8.84 -0.34 21.75
C HIS A 22 10.36 -0.25 21.91
N VAL A 23 11.10 0.01 20.80
CA VAL A 23 12.57 0.20 20.83
C VAL A 23 12.96 1.33 21.78
N HIS A 24 12.14 2.38 21.85
CA HIS A 24 12.37 3.54 22.73
C HIS A 24 11.70 3.44 24.10
N GLY A 25 11.14 2.28 24.47
CA GLY A 25 10.54 2.07 25.79
C GLY A 25 9.23 2.85 26.04
N ILE A 26 8.55 3.29 24.99
CA ILE A 26 7.28 4.02 25.06
C ILE A 26 6.13 3.01 25.03
N PRO A 27 5.22 2.98 26.03
CA PRO A 27 4.10 2.05 26.07
C PRO A 27 3.15 2.28 24.89
N VAL A 28 2.79 1.21 24.18
CA VAL A 28 1.88 1.23 23.03
C VAL A 28 0.90 0.07 23.08
N THR A 29 -0.33 0.32 22.63
CA THR A 29 -1.33 -0.71 22.36
C THR A 29 -1.92 -0.47 20.97
N VAL A 30 -1.92 -1.51 20.14
CA VAL A 30 -2.51 -1.49 18.80
C VAL A 30 -3.82 -2.25 18.84
N TYR A 31 -4.91 -1.65 18.34
CA TYR A 31 -6.22 -2.29 18.21
C TYR A 31 -6.49 -2.58 16.73
N GLU A 32 -6.75 -3.86 16.43
CA GLU A 32 -6.93 -4.35 15.07
C GLU A 32 -8.33 -4.95 14.89
N ALA A 33 -8.95 -4.65 13.76
CA ALA A 33 -10.29 -5.13 13.41
C ALA A 33 -10.31 -6.61 13.07
N ASP A 34 -9.25 -7.11 12.42
CA ASP A 34 -9.12 -8.54 12.10
C ASP A 34 -9.12 -9.39 13.37
N PRO A 35 -9.77 -10.55 13.41
CA PRO A 35 -9.86 -11.40 14.61
C PRO A 35 -8.53 -12.11 14.93
N SER A 36 -7.60 -12.20 13.97
CA SER A 36 -6.29 -12.81 14.15
C SER A 36 -5.28 -12.32 13.10
N PRO A 37 -3.96 -12.55 13.26
CA PRO A 37 -2.94 -12.21 12.26
C PRO A 37 -3.19 -12.83 10.88
N SER A 38 -3.78 -14.02 10.86
CA SER A 38 -4.03 -14.82 9.65
C SER A 38 -5.48 -14.76 9.14
N ALA A 39 -6.29 -13.83 9.64
CA ALA A 39 -7.72 -13.75 9.31
C ALA A 39 -8.00 -13.50 7.82
N ARG A 40 -7.06 -12.86 7.12
CA ARG A 40 -7.13 -12.65 5.67
C ARG A 40 -5.74 -12.67 5.05
N PRO A 41 -5.63 -13.03 3.76
CA PRO A 41 -4.41 -12.86 2.99
C PRO A 41 -3.99 -11.38 3.01
N GLN A 42 -2.70 -11.10 3.08
CA GLN A 42 -2.19 -9.72 3.09
C GLN A 42 -1.87 -9.20 1.68
N GLY A 43 -1.89 -10.09 0.69
CA GLY A 43 -1.70 -9.81 -0.73
C GLY A 43 -0.29 -9.38 -1.13
N GLY A 44 0.06 -9.59 -2.34
CA GLY A 44 1.05 -9.00 -3.20
C GLY A 44 2.50 -8.83 -2.71
N LEU A 45 3.34 -8.46 -3.69
CA LEU A 45 4.69 -7.99 -3.44
C LEU A 45 4.68 -6.49 -3.11
N LEU A 46 5.75 -6.07 -2.45
CA LEU A 46 6.08 -4.67 -2.19
C LEU A 46 7.55 -4.44 -2.49
N ASP A 47 7.83 -3.43 -3.26
CA ASP A 47 9.15 -2.84 -3.38
C ASP A 47 9.41 -1.90 -2.20
N ILE A 48 10.46 -2.14 -1.45
CA ILE A 48 10.77 -1.36 -0.24
C ILE A 48 11.93 -0.40 -0.55
N HIS A 49 11.58 0.87 -0.69
CA HIS A 49 12.50 1.90 -1.14
C HIS A 49 13.52 2.29 -0.08
N ASP A 50 14.74 2.62 -0.51
CA ASP A 50 15.88 2.93 0.38
C ASP A 50 15.75 4.29 1.07
N ASP A 51 15.01 5.22 0.50
CA ASP A 51 14.72 6.57 0.99
C ASP A 51 13.49 6.66 1.90
N SER A 52 12.73 5.55 2.05
CA SER A 52 11.47 5.54 2.81
C SER A 52 11.28 4.27 3.64
N GLY A 53 10.78 3.18 3.04
CA GLY A 53 10.49 1.94 3.77
C GLY A 53 11.71 1.32 4.47
N GLN A 54 12.91 1.35 3.83
CA GLN A 54 14.14 0.87 4.47
C GLN A 54 14.63 1.79 5.58
N LEU A 55 14.36 3.12 5.51
CA LEU A 55 14.61 4.02 6.63
C LEU A 55 13.76 3.66 7.84
N ALA A 56 12.48 3.36 7.59
CA ALA A 56 11.56 2.94 8.64
C ALA A 56 12.01 1.63 9.31
N LEU A 57 12.45 0.65 8.52
CA LEU A 57 12.98 -0.62 9.06
C LEU A 57 14.29 -0.42 9.86
N ARG A 58 15.12 0.54 9.45
CA ARG A 58 16.30 0.94 10.24
C ARG A 58 15.90 1.50 11.60
N ALA A 59 14.94 2.43 11.64
CA ALA A 59 14.43 3.00 12.88
C ALA A 59 13.77 1.93 13.78
N ALA A 60 13.14 0.94 13.18
CA ALA A 60 12.56 -0.21 13.87
C ALA A 60 13.60 -1.23 14.35
N GLY A 61 14.88 -1.13 13.94
CA GLY A 61 15.94 -2.09 14.24
C GLY A 61 15.71 -3.46 13.61
N LEU A 62 15.18 -3.51 12.36
CA LEU A 62 14.80 -4.74 11.65
C LEU A 62 15.47 -4.87 10.27
N THR A 63 16.59 -4.18 10.05
CA THR A 63 17.26 -4.14 8.74
C THR A 63 17.78 -5.51 8.30
N ASP A 64 18.38 -6.27 9.22
CA ASP A 64 18.99 -7.56 8.86
C ASP A 64 17.94 -8.64 8.62
N GLU A 65 16.89 -8.65 9.43
CA GLU A 65 15.73 -9.54 9.26
C GLU A 65 15.01 -9.25 7.94
N PHE A 66 14.86 -7.98 7.60
CA PHE A 66 14.29 -7.56 6.31
C PHE A 66 15.13 -8.05 5.14
N ARG A 67 16.45 -7.86 5.19
CA ARG A 67 17.36 -8.33 4.12
C ARG A 67 17.29 -9.84 3.89
N ALA A 68 17.05 -10.60 4.96
CA ALA A 68 16.95 -12.05 4.87
C ALA A 68 15.67 -12.53 4.15
N MET A 69 14.65 -11.67 3.99
CA MET A 69 13.38 -12.03 3.33
C MET A 69 13.25 -11.48 1.91
N VAL A 70 14.20 -10.66 1.46
CA VAL A 70 14.20 -10.10 0.08
C VAL A 70 14.17 -11.22 -0.95
N LEU A 71 13.35 -11.06 -1.96
CA LEU A 71 13.19 -12.02 -3.05
C LEU A 71 14.16 -11.72 -4.18
N PRO A 72 15.18 -12.58 -4.41
CA PRO A 72 16.16 -12.35 -5.45
C PRO A 72 15.52 -12.40 -6.85
N GLY A 73 15.97 -11.52 -7.76
CA GLY A 73 15.54 -11.52 -9.15
C GLY A 73 14.18 -10.88 -9.40
N ARG A 74 13.51 -10.34 -8.37
CA ARG A 74 12.16 -9.79 -8.50
C ARG A 74 12.11 -8.30 -8.87
N GLN A 75 13.22 -7.59 -8.84
CA GLN A 75 13.33 -6.20 -9.32
C GLN A 75 13.38 -6.10 -10.86
N ALA A 76 13.40 -7.23 -11.59
CA ALA A 76 13.33 -7.24 -13.04
C ALA A 76 12.02 -6.59 -13.53
N LEU A 77 12.12 -5.76 -14.59
CA LEU A 77 10.99 -5.02 -15.16
C LEU A 77 10.87 -5.30 -16.65
N ARG A 78 9.66 -5.61 -17.08
CA ARG A 78 9.28 -5.63 -18.49
C ARG A 78 8.19 -4.63 -18.81
N LEU A 79 8.38 -3.89 -19.89
CA LEU A 79 7.37 -3.03 -20.48
C LEU A 79 6.99 -3.58 -21.85
N LEU A 80 5.72 -3.93 -22.00
CA LEU A 80 5.16 -4.42 -23.25
C LEU A 80 4.10 -3.45 -23.77
N ASP A 81 3.95 -3.38 -25.09
CA ASP A 81 2.75 -2.79 -25.67
C ASP A 81 1.59 -3.81 -25.66
N ARG A 82 0.38 -3.33 -26.00
CA ARG A 82 -0.82 -4.18 -26.04
C ARG A 82 -0.72 -5.33 -27.07
N ASP A 83 0.16 -5.21 -28.06
CA ASP A 83 0.37 -6.20 -29.10
C ASP A 83 1.42 -7.25 -28.67
N GLY A 84 1.94 -7.17 -27.43
CA GLY A 84 2.92 -8.09 -26.85
C GLY A 84 4.38 -7.78 -27.22
N THR A 85 4.63 -6.64 -27.89
CA THR A 85 5.99 -6.23 -28.21
C THR A 85 6.72 -5.77 -26.96
N VAL A 86 7.86 -6.37 -26.66
CA VAL A 86 8.72 -5.97 -25.54
C VAL A 86 9.48 -4.69 -25.91
N LEU A 87 9.17 -3.58 -25.23
CA LEU A 87 9.84 -2.28 -25.42
C LEU A 87 10.99 -2.10 -24.44
N LEU A 88 10.87 -2.66 -23.22
CA LEU A 88 11.91 -2.68 -22.22
C LEU A 88 11.98 -4.07 -21.58
N ASP A 89 13.19 -4.61 -21.44
CA ASP A 89 13.47 -5.83 -20.67
C ASP A 89 14.68 -5.55 -19.79
N GLN A 90 14.43 -5.13 -18.57
CA GLN A 90 15.45 -4.76 -17.60
C GLN A 90 15.58 -5.87 -16.57
N PRO A 91 16.73 -6.58 -16.53
CA PRO A 91 16.96 -7.59 -15.51
C PRO A 91 17.12 -6.96 -14.13
N ASP A 92 16.93 -7.75 -13.09
CA ASP A 92 17.29 -7.35 -11.73
C ASP A 92 18.80 -7.02 -11.67
N ASP A 93 19.13 -5.81 -11.27
CA ASP A 93 20.52 -5.31 -11.22
C ASP A 93 21.22 -5.65 -9.88
N GLY A 94 20.49 -6.21 -8.93
CA GLY A 94 20.99 -6.57 -7.61
C GLY A 94 21.40 -5.39 -6.72
N THR A 95 21.04 -4.15 -7.08
CA THR A 95 21.44 -2.94 -6.30
C THR A 95 20.76 -2.89 -4.93
N GLY A 96 19.57 -3.50 -4.79
CA GLY A 96 18.84 -3.51 -3.54
C GLY A 96 18.25 -2.15 -3.14
N THR A 97 18.12 -1.21 -4.08
CA THR A 97 17.48 0.08 -3.82
C THR A 97 15.97 -0.05 -3.64
N ARG A 98 15.37 -1.02 -4.34
CA ARG A 98 13.93 -1.35 -4.29
C ARG A 98 13.69 -2.86 -4.17
N PRO A 99 14.23 -3.52 -3.12
CA PRO A 99 14.08 -4.96 -2.98
C PRO A 99 12.62 -5.36 -2.75
N GLU A 100 12.23 -6.43 -3.43
CA GLU A 100 10.88 -6.98 -3.36
C GLU A 100 10.73 -7.95 -2.20
N VAL A 101 9.64 -7.79 -1.45
CA VAL A 101 9.25 -8.69 -0.37
C VAL A 101 7.76 -8.98 -0.40
N HIS A 102 7.33 -10.13 0.11
CA HIS A 102 5.91 -10.36 0.35
C HIS A 102 5.38 -9.46 1.46
N ARG A 103 4.28 -8.76 1.19
CA ARG A 103 3.61 -7.90 2.18
C ARG A 103 3.24 -8.66 3.46
N GLY A 104 2.80 -9.92 3.31
CA GLY A 104 2.46 -10.78 4.44
C GLY A 104 3.66 -11.10 5.32
N ASP A 105 4.82 -11.41 4.71
CA ASP A 105 6.04 -11.73 5.43
C ASP A 105 6.57 -10.49 6.16
N LEU A 106 6.57 -9.32 5.51
CA LEU A 106 6.97 -8.06 6.13
C LEU A 106 6.07 -7.68 7.32
N ARG A 107 4.75 -7.87 7.16
CA ARG A 107 3.81 -7.66 8.26
C ARG A 107 4.07 -8.63 9.41
N GLN A 108 4.35 -9.90 9.11
CA GLN A 108 4.66 -10.91 10.13
C GLN A 108 5.96 -10.57 10.87
N LEU A 109 7.01 -10.13 10.17
CA LEU A 109 8.24 -9.65 10.78
C LEU A 109 7.97 -8.55 11.82
N LEU A 110 7.17 -7.55 11.46
CA LEU A 110 6.80 -6.47 12.38
C LEU A 110 6.01 -6.99 13.57
N LEU A 111 5.08 -7.91 13.37
CA LEU A 111 4.31 -8.54 14.46
C LEU A 111 5.20 -9.32 15.41
N ASP A 112 6.09 -10.14 14.90
CA ASP A 112 6.99 -11.01 15.70
C ASP A 112 8.01 -10.19 16.50
N SER A 113 8.31 -8.96 16.04
CA SER A 113 9.19 -8.04 16.73
C SER A 113 8.59 -7.36 17.97
N LEU A 114 7.28 -7.51 18.17
CA LEU A 114 6.55 -6.87 19.26
C LEU A 114 6.28 -7.84 20.42
N PRO A 115 6.25 -7.34 21.67
CA PRO A 115 5.84 -8.17 22.81
C PRO A 115 4.43 -8.74 22.63
N ALA A 116 4.22 -9.94 23.13
CA ALA A 116 2.90 -10.56 23.13
C ALA A 116 1.86 -9.64 23.80
N GLY A 117 0.71 -9.52 23.15
CA GLY A 117 -0.39 -8.68 23.64
C GLY A 117 -0.27 -7.18 23.34
N THR A 118 0.77 -6.72 22.62
CA THR A 118 0.84 -5.35 22.09
C THR A 118 -0.30 -5.12 21.09
N VAL A 119 -0.59 -6.09 20.23
CA VAL A 119 -1.73 -6.05 19.31
C VAL A 119 -2.94 -6.73 19.93
N ARG A 120 -4.07 -6.03 19.94
CA ARG A 120 -5.38 -6.49 20.41
C ARG A 120 -6.25 -6.76 19.19
N TRP A 121 -6.42 -8.02 18.87
CA TRP A 121 -7.19 -8.50 17.72
C TRP A 121 -8.70 -8.47 17.98
N GLY A 122 -9.51 -8.39 16.90
CA GLY A 122 -10.97 -8.40 16.98
C GLY A 122 -11.58 -7.09 17.45
N HIS A 123 -10.80 -6.02 17.58
CA HIS A 123 -11.22 -4.73 18.09
C HIS A 123 -11.51 -3.74 16.95
N LYS A 124 -12.59 -3.97 16.20
CA LYS A 124 -13.03 -3.07 15.12
C LYS A 124 -13.57 -1.77 15.72
N ALA A 125 -12.88 -0.65 15.48
CA ALA A 125 -13.35 0.66 15.89
C ALA A 125 -14.70 1.00 15.24
N ALA A 126 -15.72 1.31 16.07
CA ALA A 126 -17.08 1.59 15.63
C ALA A 126 -17.44 3.07 15.81
N ARG A 127 -17.08 3.67 16.95
CA ARG A 127 -17.36 5.07 17.27
C ARG A 127 -16.17 5.68 18.00
N LEU A 128 -15.85 6.92 17.63
CA LEU A 128 -14.83 7.71 18.30
C LEU A 128 -15.41 9.06 18.73
N ARG A 129 -14.93 9.57 19.84
CA ARG A 129 -15.40 10.82 20.41
C ARG A 129 -14.27 11.57 21.11
N ALA A 130 -14.12 12.84 20.78
CA ALA A 130 -13.24 13.73 21.52
C ALA A 130 -13.81 14.01 22.92
N LEU A 131 -12.94 14.03 23.91
CA LEU A 131 -13.22 14.37 25.30
C LEU A 131 -12.45 15.63 25.71
N ALA A 132 -12.78 16.17 26.90
CA ALA A 132 -12.04 17.30 27.44
C ALA A 132 -10.55 16.95 27.68
N GLY A 133 -9.68 17.94 27.51
CA GLY A 133 -8.24 17.83 27.80
C GLY A 133 -7.45 17.00 26.79
N GLY A 134 -7.83 17.03 25.51
CA GLY A 134 -7.11 16.32 24.44
C GLY A 134 -7.22 14.80 24.51
N ARG A 135 -8.19 14.29 25.27
CA ARG A 135 -8.44 12.84 25.37
C ARG A 135 -9.46 12.40 24.33
N HIS A 136 -9.39 11.12 23.97
CA HIS A 136 -10.31 10.50 23.02
C HIS A 136 -10.86 9.18 23.57
N GLU A 137 -12.15 8.93 23.29
CA GLU A 137 -12.80 7.66 23.58
C GLU A 137 -12.97 6.90 22.28
N VAL A 138 -12.51 5.65 22.27
CA VAL A 138 -12.71 4.68 21.18
C VAL A 138 -13.66 3.61 21.68
N THR A 139 -14.81 3.45 21.03
CA THR A 139 -15.76 2.35 21.25
C THR A 139 -15.59 1.34 20.12
N PHE A 140 -15.40 0.09 20.47
CA PHE A 140 -15.28 -1.02 19.51
C PHE A 140 -16.64 -1.67 19.23
N ALA A 141 -16.70 -2.49 18.17
CA ALA A 141 -17.94 -3.13 17.73
C ALA A 141 -18.51 -4.13 18.74
N ASP A 142 -17.68 -4.68 19.65
CA ASP A 142 -18.09 -5.53 20.76
C ASP A 142 -18.67 -4.75 21.97
N GLY A 143 -18.72 -3.42 21.89
CA GLY A 143 -19.19 -2.52 22.92
C GLY A 143 -18.14 -2.12 23.97
N THR A 144 -16.93 -2.68 23.91
CA THR A 144 -15.84 -2.25 24.81
C THR A 144 -15.36 -0.84 24.45
N THR A 145 -14.83 -0.12 25.45
CA THR A 145 -14.35 1.25 25.28
C THR A 145 -12.98 1.46 25.88
N VAL A 146 -12.19 2.31 25.23
CA VAL A 146 -10.89 2.77 25.73
C VAL A 146 -10.84 4.29 25.69
N VAL A 147 -10.30 4.90 26.75
CA VAL A 147 -10.01 6.33 26.81
C VAL A 147 -8.51 6.52 26.79
N THR A 148 -8.03 7.33 25.86
CA THR A 148 -6.61 7.59 25.68
C THR A 148 -6.30 9.08 25.60
N GLY A 149 -5.09 9.47 26.01
CA GLY A 149 -4.56 10.84 25.85
C GLY A 149 -3.76 11.01 24.56
N LEU A 150 -3.42 9.92 23.89
CA LEU A 150 -2.70 9.96 22.60
C LEU A 150 -3.22 8.85 21.68
N LEU A 151 -3.93 9.25 20.64
CA LEU A 151 -4.59 8.39 19.67
C LEU A 151 -3.95 8.55 18.29
N VAL A 152 -3.60 7.43 17.65
CA VAL A 152 -3.08 7.41 16.27
C VAL A 152 -3.99 6.57 15.39
N GLY A 153 -4.53 7.17 14.33
CA GLY A 153 -5.26 6.47 13.30
C GLY A 153 -4.31 5.91 12.25
N ALA A 154 -4.20 4.60 12.18
CA ALA A 154 -3.47 3.81 11.18
C ALA A 154 -4.40 2.79 10.51
N ASP A 155 -5.70 3.12 10.47
CA ASP A 155 -6.82 2.24 10.12
C ASP A 155 -7.21 2.31 8.64
N GLY A 156 -6.28 2.79 7.80
CA GLY A 156 -6.34 2.68 6.35
C GLY A 156 -7.32 3.65 5.68
N ALA A 157 -7.62 3.39 4.42
CA ALA A 157 -8.39 4.24 3.52
C ALA A 157 -9.73 4.72 4.14
N TRP A 158 -10.45 3.83 4.81
CA TRP A 158 -11.76 4.08 5.41
C TRP A 158 -11.66 4.38 6.92
N SER A 159 -10.64 5.15 7.30
CA SER A 159 -10.34 5.48 8.69
C SER A 159 -11.55 5.97 9.46
N ARG A 160 -11.75 5.36 10.62
CA ARG A 160 -12.73 5.80 11.63
C ARG A 160 -12.17 6.90 12.53
N VAL A 161 -10.84 7.00 12.58
CA VAL A 161 -10.15 8.04 13.36
C VAL A 161 -10.15 9.38 12.62
N ARG A 162 -10.04 9.39 11.27
CA ARG A 162 -9.99 10.60 10.44
C ARG A 162 -11.07 11.63 10.77
N PRO A 163 -12.35 11.28 11.01
CA PRO A 163 -13.38 12.25 11.36
C PRO A 163 -13.13 13.09 12.62
N LEU A 164 -12.18 12.71 13.47
CA LEU A 164 -11.78 13.53 14.63
C LEU A 164 -10.92 14.75 14.21
N VAL A 165 -10.27 14.70 13.07
CA VAL A 165 -9.35 15.75 12.59
C VAL A 165 -9.78 16.38 11.27
N SER A 166 -10.49 15.65 10.42
CA SER A 166 -10.90 16.11 9.08
C SER A 166 -12.21 15.46 8.64
N ALA A 167 -13.05 16.22 7.93
CA ALA A 167 -14.26 15.71 7.31
C ALA A 167 -14.02 15.06 5.94
N ALA A 168 -12.77 15.03 5.44
CA ALA A 168 -12.45 14.48 4.15
C ALA A 168 -12.76 12.96 4.09
N ALA A 169 -13.36 12.54 3.00
CA ALA A 169 -13.68 11.16 2.70
C ALA A 169 -12.99 10.75 1.39
N PRO A 170 -12.59 9.48 1.23
CA PRO A 170 -12.08 9.00 -0.04
C PRO A 170 -13.12 9.07 -1.14
N GLU A 171 -12.69 9.51 -2.33
CA GLU A 171 -13.51 9.57 -3.53
C GLU A 171 -12.99 8.56 -4.56
N TYR A 172 -13.89 8.01 -5.36
CA TYR A 172 -13.53 7.09 -6.43
C TYR A 172 -12.73 7.85 -7.51
N ILE A 173 -11.56 7.32 -7.89
CA ILE A 173 -10.66 8.01 -8.83
C ILE A 173 -10.96 7.71 -10.31
N GLY A 174 -12.11 7.11 -10.63
CA GLY A 174 -12.46 6.75 -12.02
C GLY A 174 -11.80 5.45 -12.51
N LYS A 175 -11.10 4.72 -11.64
CA LYS A 175 -10.36 3.51 -11.98
C LYS A 175 -10.66 2.38 -10.99
N SER A 176 -10.79 1.16 -11.50
CA SER A 176 -10.79 -0.06 -10.71
C SER A 176 -9.73 -1.02 -11.23
N VAL A 177 -9.29 -1.90 -10.37
CA VAL A 177 -8.38 -3.00 -10.68
C VAL A 177 -9.09 -4.32 -10.43
N VAL A 178 -8.89 -5.29 -11.31
CA VAL A 178 -9.32 -6.67 -11.11
C VAL A 178 -8.08 -7.52 -10.85
N GLU A 179 -8.03 -8.15 -9.67
CA GLU A 179 -6.94 -9.05 -9.28
C GLU A 179 -7.22 -10.47 -9.78
N THR A 180 -6.19 -11.11 -10.35
CA THR A 180 -6.20 -12.50 -10.79
C THR A 180 -4.89 -13.20 -10.42
N TYR A 181 -4.94 -14.53 -10.25
CA TYR A 181 -3.75 -15.34 -9.93
C TYR A 181 -3.64 -16.53 -10.87
N LEU A 182 -2.42 -16.84 -11.31
CA LEU A 182 -2.06 -18.03 -12.06
C LEU A 182 -0.99 -18.79 -11.27
N PHE A 183 -1.27 -20.03 -10.87
CA PHE A 183 -0.37 -20.86 -10.07
C PHE A 183 0.42 -21.83 -10.97
N ASP A 184 1.63 -22.25 -10.52
CA ASP A 184 2.54 -23.10 -11.28
C ASP A 184 2.75 -22.56 -12.71
N ALA A 185 3.01 -21.25 -12.82
CA ALA A 185 2.89 -20.49 -14.06
C ALA A 185 3.79 -21.00 -15.19
N ASP A 186 5.02 -21.42 -14.90
CA ASP A 186 5.93 -21.96 -15.92
C ASP A 186 5.40 -23.27 -16.55
N ALA A 187 4.75 -24.10 -15.74
CA ALA A 187 4.23 -25.38 -16.21
C ALA A 187 2.84 -25.27 -16.86
N ARG A 188 1.95 -24.46 -16.28
CA ARG A 188 0.55 -24.42 -16.66
C ARG A 188 0.19 -23.26 -17.57
N HIS A 189 0.91 -22.12 -17.45
CA HIS A 189 0.65 -20.87 -18.16
C HIS A 189 1.90 -20.33 -18.88
N PRO A 190 2.60 -21.13 -19.71
CA PRO A 190 3.93 -20.80 -20.22
C PRO A 190 3.97 -19.52 -21.07
N ALA A 191 2.89 -19.16 -21.76
CA ALA A 191 2.81 -17.95 -22.55
C ALA A 191 2.79 -16.69 -21.65
N ALA A 192 1.90 -16.67 -20.65
CA ALA A 192 1.82 -15.59 -19.64
C ALA A 192 3.10 -15.50 -18.80
N SER A 193 3.63 -16.66 -18.37
CA SER A 193 4.89 -16.77 -17.64
C SER A 193 6.05 -16.13 -18.40
N LYS A 194 6.17 -16.47 -19.71
CA LYS A 194 7.21 -15.88 -20.58
C LYS A 194 7.01 -14.37 -20.76
N ALA A 195 5.77 -13.89 -20.88
CA ALA A 195 5.50 -12.46 -21.01
C ALA A 195 5.91 -11.69 -19.75
N VAL A 196 5.52 -12.18 -18.57
CA VAL A 196 5.85 -11.53 -17.28
C VAL A 196 7.35 -11.56 -17.00
N GLY A 197 8.01 -12.67 -17.29
CA GLY A 197 9.45 -12.81 -17.03
C GLY A 197 9.77 -13.07 -15.57
N GLY A 198 10.90 -12.54 -15.08
CA GLY A 198 11.44 -12.82 -13.74
C GLY A 198 10.84 -11.99 -12.60
N GLY A 199 10.32 -10.82 -12.89
CA GLY A 199 9.86 -9.87 -11.88
C GLY A 199 8.49 -9.28 -12.22
N MET A 200 8.47 -8.04 -12.70
CA MET A 200 7.28 -7.26 -12.97
C MET A 200 7.05 -7.05 -14.47
N LEU A 201 5.81 -7.10 -14.90
CA LEU A 201 5.35 -6.69 -16.23
C LEU A 201 4.41 -5.50 -16.12
N ILE A 202 4.58 -4.52 -16.99
CA ILE A 202 3.63 -3.41 -17.22
C ILE A 202 3.26 -3.43 -18.70
N ALA A 203 1.96 -3.44 -19.00
CA ALA A 203 1.42 -3.30 -20.35
C ALA A 203 0.30 -2.24 -20.31
N PRO A 204 0.63 -0.95 -20.57
CA PRO A 204 -0.33 0.14 -20.50
C PRO A 204 -0.94 0.43 -21.87
N SER A 205 -2.16 0.96 -21.84
CA SER A 205 -2.86 1.57 -22.96
C SER A 205 -3.86 2.58 -22.40
N PRO A 206 -4.24 3.65 -23.13
CA PRO A 206 -5.19 4.61 -22.60
C PRO A 206 -6.46 3.96 -22.06
N GLY A 207 -6.75 4.18 -20.78
CA GLY A 207 -7.91 3.62 -20.06
C GLY A 207 -7.83 2.12 -19.74
N ARG A 208 -6.74 1.43 -20.07
CA ARG A 208 -6.53 -0.01 -19.83
C ARG A 208 -5.09 -0.28 -19.48
N GLU A 209 -4.84 -1.19 -18.55
CA GLU A 209 -3.50 -1.69 -18.29
C GLU A 209 -3.54 -3.12 -17.77
N ILE A 210 -2.46 -3.84 -17.98
CA ILE A 210 -2.16 -5.09 -17.28
C ILE A 210 -0.83 -4.90 -16.58
N PHE A 211 -0.85 -5.13 -15.29
CA PHE A 211 0.30 -5.13 -14.42
C PHE A 211 0.40 -6.50 -13.77
N ALA A 212 1.56 -7.12 -13.76
CA ALA A 212 1.72 -8.44 -13.16
C ALA A 212 3.05 -8.60 -12.47
N HIS A 213 3.04 -9.30 -11.34
CA HIS A 213 4.24 -9.70 -10.61
C HIS A 213 4.41 -11.21 -10.65
N ARG A 214 5.67 -11.64 -10.69
CA ARG A 214 6.04 -13.01 -10.37
C ARG A 214 6.32 -13.10 -8.87
N GLU A 215 5.45 -13.75 -8.14
CA GLU A 215 5.57 -13.99 -6.71
C GLU A 215 6.32 -15.29 -6.38
N LYS A 216 6.32 -15.70 -5.10
CA LYS A 216 6.84 -17.01 -4.67
C LYS A 216 6.05 -18.16 -5.30
N ASP A 217 6.62 -19.35 -5.25
CA ASP A 217 5.98 -20.60 -5.67
C ASP A 217 5.44 -20.56 -7.10
N ASP A 218 6.20 -19.88 -7.99
CA ASP A 218 5.88 -19.72 -9.40
C ASP A 218 4.46 -19.20 -9.68
N THR A 219 4.02 -18.28 -8.83
CA THR A 219 2.71 -17.62 -8.95
C THR A 219 2.84 -16.33 -9.74
N LEU A 220 1.94 -16.09 -10.70
CA LEU A 220 1.73 -14.77 -11.28
C LEU A 220 0.51 -14.13 -10.63
N HIS A 221 0.70 -12.93 -10.12
CA HIS A 221 -0.36 -12.09 -9.60
C HIS A 221 -0.56 -10.91 -10.55
N ALA A 222 -1.72 -10.86 -11.19
CA ALA A 222 -2.03 -9.82 -12.16
C ALA A 222 -3.08 -8.84 -11.63
N TYR A 223 -2.89 -7.59 -12.01
CA TYR A 223 -3.75 -6.45 -11.73
C TYR A 223 -4.21 -5.87 -13.07
N VAL A 224 -5.46 -6.07 -13.39
CA VAL A 224 -6.06 -5.63 -14.64
C VAL A 224 -6.79 -4.31 -14.38
N GLY A 225 -6.19 -3.21 -14.80
CA GLY A 225 -6.70 -1.86 -14.58
C GLY A 225 -7.67 -1.40 -15.68
N LEU A 226 -8.79 -0.79 -15.26
CA LEU A 226 -9.80 -0.23 -16.15
C LEU A 226 -10.26 1.14 -15.64
N ALA A 227 -10.15 2.16 -16.51
CA ALA A 227 -10.71 3.50 -16.30
C ALA A 227 -12.17 3.51 -16.73
N GLU A 228 -13.03 3.09 -15.83
CA GLU A 228 -14.48 3.01 -16.04
C GLU A 228 -15.24 3.49 -14.80
N PRO A 229 -16.43 4.05 -14.95
CA PRO A 229 -17.26 4.43 -13.81
C PRO A 229 -17.70 3.17 -13.03
N GLN A 230 -18.02 3.33 -11.75
CA GLN A 230 -18.40 2.20 -10.88
C GLN A 230 -19.63 1.43 -11.44
N GLU A 231 -20.54 2.12 -12.09
CA GLU A 231 -21.74 1.55 -12.71
C GLU A 231 -21.40 0.56 -13.84
N TRP A 232 -20.26 0.76 -14.53
CA TRP A 232 -19.81 -0.18 -15.56
C TRP A 232 -19.50 -1.54 -14.96
N PHE A 233 -18.87 -1.59 -13.79
CA PHE A 233 -18.58 -2.82 -13.08
C PHE A 233 -19.83 -3.47 -12.48
N ALA A 234 -20.86 -2.68 -12.15
CA ALA A 234 -22.14 -3.19 -11.67
C ALA A 234 -22.97 -3.89 -12.75
N ALA A 235 -22.56 -3.80 -14.03
CA ALA A 235 -23.24 -4.47 -15.14
C ALA A 235 -22.95 -5.98 -15.21
N THR A 236 -22.00 -6.50 -14.42
CA THR A 236 -21.73 -7.95 -14.28
C THR A 236 -21.68 -8.36 -12.82
N ASP A 237 -21.96 -9.63 -12.55
CA ASP A 237 -21.85 -10.20 -11.20
C ASP A 237 -20.46 -10.80 -11.00
N PHE A 238 -19.65 -10.15 -10.17
CA PHE A 238 -18.33 -10.68 -9.78
C PHE A 238 -18.41 -11.91 -8.86
N GLY A 239 -19.60 -12.30 -8.41
CA GLY A 239 -19.85 -13.60 -7.76
C GLY A 239 -19.89 -14.77 -8.76
N ASP A 240 -20.17 -14.49 -10.04
CA ASP A 240 -20.01 -15.44 -11.15
C ASP A 240 -18.64 -15.22 -11.81
N ALA A 241 -17.66 -16.03 -11.43
CA ALA A 241 -16.29 -15.89 -11.89
C ALA A 241 -16.16 -15.98 -13.42
N ALA A 242 -16.93 -16.85 -14.07
CA ALA A 242 -16.88 -17.02 -15.52
C ALA A 242 -17.46 -15.80 -16.26
N ALA A 243 -18.60 -15.30 -15.80
CA ALA A 243 -19.21 -14.09 -16.36
C ALA A 243 -18.32 -12.86 -16.16
N ALA A 244 -17.71 -12.70 -14.99
CA ALA A 244 -16.80 -11.60 -14.69
C ALA A 244 -15.54 -11.69 -15.56
N THR A 245 -14.92 -12.87 -15.68
CA THR A 245 -13.72 -13.07 -16.53
C THR A 245 -14.05 -12.73 -17.99
N GLU A 246 -15.15 -13.21 -18.53
CA GLU A 246 -15.58 -12.92 -19.91
C GLU A 246 -15.86 -11.42 -20.10
N TRP A 247 -16.49 -10.76 -19.12
CA TRP A 247 -16.78 -9.34 -19.15
C TRP A 247 -15.50 -8.52 -19.23
N ILE A 248 -14.52 -8.82 -18.38
CA ILE A 248 -13.22 -8.13 -18.37
C ILE A 248 -12.44 -8.41 -19.66
N ALA A 249 -12.38 -9.67 -20.10
CA ALA A 249 -11.65 -10.06 -21.31
C ALA A 249 -12.15 -9.31 -22.56
N ARG A 250 -13.45 -9.02 -22.67
CA ARG A 250 -14.00 -8.21 -23.77
C ARG A 250 -13.43 -6.80 -23.83
N ALA A 251 -13.12 -6.20 -22.67
CA ALA A 251 -12.50 -4.87 -22.61
C ALA A 251 -11.06 -4.86 -23.11
N PHE A 252 -10.42 -6.04 -23.19
CA PHE A 252 -9.06 -6.26 -23.72
C PHE A 252 -9.07 -6.96 -25.08
N ALA A 253 -10.19 -6.90 -25.82
CA ALA A 253 -10.26 -7.47 -27.17
C ALA A 253 -9.19 -6.84 -28.08
N GLY A 254 -8.42 -7.69 -28.78
CA GLY A 254 -7.33 -7.25 -29.65
C GLY A 254 -5.98 -7.06 -28.96
N TRP A 255 -5.88 -7.35 -27.66
CA TRP A 255 -4.58 -7.45 -26.99
C TRP A 255 -3.91 -8.79 -27.29
N ALA A 256 -2.60 -8.87 -27.14
CA ALA A 256 -1.84 -10.09 -27.34
C ALA A 256 -2.36 -11.25 -26.47
N PRO A 257 -2.39 -12.49 -27.00
CA PRO A 257 -2.90 -13.64 -26.26
C PRO A 257 -2.19 -13.89 -24.92
N GLU A 258 -0.88 -13.69 -24.86
CA GLU A 258 -0.08 -13.86 -23.64
C GLU A 258 -0.42 -12.86 -22.55
N LEU A 259 -0.90 -11.67 -22.91
CA LEU A 259 -1.38 -10.66 -21.96
C LEU A 259 -2.82 -10.96 -21.52
N THR A 260 -3.69 -11.33 -22.46
CA THR A 260 -5.08 -11.68 -22.12
C THR A 260 -5.17 -12.98 -21.32
N ALA A 261 -4.21 -13.89 -21.45
CA ALA A 261 -4.10 -15.10 -20.62
C ALA A 261 -4.03 -14.78 -19.11
N LEU A 262 -3.43 -13.63 -18.73
CA LEU A 262 -3.44 -13.16 -17.34
C LEU A 262 -4.87 -12.86 -16.81
N ILE A 263 -5.85 -12.73 -17.71
CA ILE A 263 -7.26 -12.51 -17.40
C ILE A 263 -8.04 -13.81 -17.52
N THR A 264 -7.86 -14.54 -18.66
CA THR A 264 -8.71 -15.67 -19.06
C THR A 264 -8.32 -16.99 -18.44
N ASP A 265 -7.02 -17.19 -18.15
CA ASP A 265 -6.48 -18.46 -17.67
C ASP A 265 -6.28 -18.47 -16.15
N THR A 266 -6.92 -17.51 -15.46
CA THR A 266 -6.82 -17.36 -14.00
C THR A 266 -7.27 -18.62 -13.25
N ASP A 267 -6.51 -18.97 -12.21
CA ASP A 267 -6.82 -20.09 -11.28
C ASP A 267 -7.73 -19.66 -10.14
N THR A 268 -8.02 -18.37 -10.01
CA THR A 268 -8.89 -17.80 -8.97
C THR A 268 -10.05 -17.04 -9.57
N ALA A 269 -11.13 -16.87 -8.82
CA ALA A 269 -12.15 -15.90 -9.19
C ALA A 269 -11.56 -14.49 -9.25
N PRO A 270 -11.89 -13.67 -10.27
CA PRO A 270 -11.43 -12.30 -10.37
C PRO A 270 -12.00 -11.44 -9.20
N VAL A 271 -11.15 -10.64 -8.58
CA VAL A 271 -11.54 -9.81 -7.44
C VAL A 271 -11.52 -8.34 -7.83
N LEU A 272 -12.68 -7.70 -7.84
CA LEU A 272 -12.81 -6.27 -8.14
C LEU A 272 -12.33 -5.40 -6.98
N ARG A 273 -11.44 -4.45 -7.27
CA ARG A 273 -10.91 -3.45 -6.35
C ARG A 273 -11.13 -2.03 -6.90
N PRO A 274 -12.25 -1.37 -6.57
CA PRO A 274 -12.39 0.05 -6.89
C PRO A 274 -11.34 0.89 -6.16
N LEU A 275 -10.72 1.81 -6.86
CA LEU A 275 -9.67 2.66 -6.31
C LEU A 275 -10.23 3.99 -5.84
N PHE A 276 -9.77 4.42 -4.67
CA PHE A 276 -10.20 5.66 -4.02
C PHE A 276 -8.97 6.46 -3.59
N ALA A 277 -9.11 7.77 -3.53
CA ALA A 277 -8.10 8.67 -3.00
C ALA A 277 -8.75 9.79 -2.20
N LEU A 278 -7.97 10.40 -1.31
CA LEU A 278 -8.27 11.70 -0.72
C LEU A 278 -7.83 12.80 -1.71
N ALA A 279 -8.38 14.00 -1.54
CA ALA A 279 -7.92 15.14 -2.32
C ALA A 279 -6.40 15.33 -2.13
N PRO A 280 -5.64 15.58 -3.21
CA PRO A 280 -4.20 15.84 -3.13
C PRO A 280 -3.89 16.95 -2.12
N GLY A 281 -2.82 16.76 -1.32
CA GLY A 281 -2.44 17.70 -0.27
C GLY A 281 -3.41 17.75 0.93
N HIS A 282 -4.18 16.67 1.16
CA HIS A 282 -5.02 16.54 2.34
C HIS A 282 -4.24 16.82 3.62
N ARG A 283 -4.75 17.73 4.44
CA ARG A 283 -4.18 18.13 5.72
C ARG A 283 -5.29 18.62 6.67
N TRP A 284 -4.95 18.77 7.92
CA TRP A 284 -5.87 19.26 8.97
C TRP A 284 -5.15 20.22 9.92
N ASP A 285 -5.92 21.00 10.64
CA ASP A 285 -5.42 21.81 11.75
C ASP A 285 -5.14 20.92 12.97
N ARG A 286 -4.10 21.24 13.74
CA ARG A 286 -3.70 20.44 14.91
C ARG A 286 -4.87 20.24 15.87
N VAL A 287 -5.26 19.00 16.10
CA VAL A 287 -6.21 18.57 17.11
C VAL A 287 -5.46 17.89 18.27
N PRO A 288 -5.57 18.38 19.52
CA PRO A 288 -4.81 17.82 20.63
C PRO A 288 -5.07 16.34 20.87
N GLY A 289 -3.99 15.57 21.11
CA GLY A 289 -4.04 14.16 21.49
C GLY A 289 -4.40 13.20 20.36
N VAL A 290 -4.50 13.64 19.10
CA VAL A 290 -4.78 12.76 17.96
C VAL A 290 -4.01 13.13 16.72
N THR A 291 -3.58 12.11 15.94
CA THR A 291 -3.04 12.26 14.59
C THR A 291 -3.35 11.01 13.74
N LEU A 292 -3.00 11.07 12.45
CA LEU A 292 -3.17 9.98 11.48
C LEU A 292 -1.83 9.64 10.82
N LEU A 293 -1.73 8.43 10.24
CA LEU A 293 -0.61 8.03 9.40
C LEU A 293 -1.06 7.12 8.23
N GLY A 294 -0.26 7.04 7.19
CA GLY A 294 -0.52 6.22 6.01
C GLY A 294 -1.84 6.56 5.33
N ASP A 295 -2.54 5.58 4.78
CA ASP A 295 -3.80 5.78 4.06
C ASP A 295 -4.89 6.47 4.90
N ALA A 296 -4.83 6.40 6.22
CA ALA A 296 -5.72 7.15 7.08
C ALA A 296 -5.49 8.67 6.96
N ALA A 297 -4.25 9.09 6.71
CA ALA A 297 -3.84 10.49 6.56
C ALA A 297 -3.88 10.96 5.09
N HIS A 298 -3.34 10.18 4.15
CA HIS A 298 -3.02 10.65 2.80
C HIS A 298 -3.24 9.60 1.71
N LEU A 299 -4.35 8.84 1.77
CA LEU A 299 -4.71 7.89 0.72
C LEU A 299 -4.58 8.53 -0.66
N SER A 300 -3.72 8.00 -1.50
CA SER A 300 -3.48 8.43 -2.86
C SER A 300 -3.84 7.35 -3.88
N ALA A 301 -3.90 7.73 -5.17
CA ALA A 301 -3.92 6.76 -6.25
C ALA A 301 -2.70 5.83 -6.17
N PRO A 302 -2.83 4.54 -6.54
CA PRO A 302 -1.70 3.61 -6.51
C PRO A 302 -0.53 4.09 -7.37
N ASN A 303 0.60 4.32 -6.74
CA ASN A 303 1.87 4.74 -7.36
C ASN A 303 3.09 3.96 -6.83
N GLY A 304 2.87 2.89 -6.06
CA GLY A 304 3.92 2.11 -5.41
C GLY A 304 4.39 2.64 -4.05
N GLU A 305 4.10 3.90 -3.72
CA GLU A 305 4.64 4.56 -2.52
C GLU A 305 3.84 4.31 -1.23
N GLY A 306 2.59 3.92 -1.33
CA GLY A 306 1.67 3.92 -0.17
C GLY A 306 2.15 3.10 1.04
N ALA A 307 2.74 1.94 0.82
CA ALA A 307 3.28 1.10 1.91
C ALA A 307 4.55 1.70 2.51
N ASN A 308 5.44 2.21 1.65
CA ASN A 308 6.68 2.87 2.03
C ASN A 308 6.42 4.11 2.89
N LEU A 309 5.53 4.98 2.43
CA LEU A 309 5.12 6.18 3.17
C LEU A 309 4.46 5.85 4.50
N ALA A 310 3.56 4.87 4.53
CA ALA A 310 2.91 4.47 5.78
C ALA A 310 3.92 3.96 6.82
N MET A 311 4.95 3.22 6.40
CA MET A 311 6.02 2.76 7.28
C MET A 311 6.90 3.93 7.75
N LEU A 312 7.25 4.83 6.84
CA LEU A 312 8.05 6.03 7.15
C LEU A 312 7.32 6.95 8.12
N ASP A 313 6.02 7.17 7.92
CA ASP A 313 5.16 7.91 8.86
C ASP A 313 5.19 7.30 10.26
N GLY A 314 5.06 5.97 10.34
CA GLY A 314 5.13 5.26 11.61
C GLY A 314 6.46 5.44 12.31
N ALA A 315 7.57 5.41 11.55
CA ALA A 315 8.91 5.62 12.08
C ALA A 315 9.11 7.06 12.53
N ASP A 316 8.75 8.04 11.71
CA ASP A 316 8.91 9.47 11.99
C ASP A 316 8.12 9.89 13.24
N LEU A 317 6.86 9.43 13.34
CA LEU A 317 6.02 9.69 14.52
C LEU A 317 6.63 9.04 15.77
N GLY A 318 7.09 7.80 15.67
CA GLY A 318 7.73 7.10 16.77
C GLY A 318 9.00 7.81 17.27
N LEU A 319 9.84 8.25 16.35
CA LEU A 319 11.08 9.01 16.67
C LEU A 319 10.75 10.40 17.22
N ALA A 320 9.72 11.08 16.70
CA ALA A 320 9.29 12.38 17.23
C ALA A 320 8.79 12.27 18.68
N LEU A 321 8.02 11.23 18.99
CA LEU A 321 7.55 10.94 20.37
C LEU A 321 8.71 10.58 21.30
N ALA A 322 9.70 9.86 20.82
CA ALA A 322 10.90 9.52 21.58
C ALA A 322 11.77 10.76 21.89
N ALA A 323 11.82 11.70 20.95
CA ALA A 323 12.57 12.95 21.11
C ALA A 323 11.86 13.98 22.03
N HIS A 324 10.54 13.85 22.22
CA HIS A 324 9.75 14.79 23.02
C HIS A 324 8.90 14.06 24.07
N PRO A 325 9.53 13.32 25.01
CA PRO A 325 8.80 12.41 25.92
C PRO A 325 7.85 13.14 26.88
N ASP A 326 8.09 14.42 27.16
CA ASP A 326 7.28 15.24 28.08
C ASP A 326 6.31 16.18 27.35
N ASP A 327 6.41 16.28 26.01
CA ASP A 327 5.54 17.12 25.17
C ASP A 327 5.06 16.40 23.92
N PRO A 328 4.09 15.50 24.02
CA PRO A 328 3.56 14.77 22.89
C PRO A 328 2.91 15.69 21.83
N GLU A 329 2.39 16.86 22.21
CA GLU A 329 1.81 17.80 21.25
C GLU A 329 2.89 18.39 20.32
N ALA A 330 4.06 18.71 20.86
CA ALA A 330 5.20 19.14 20.05
C ALA A 330 5.67 18.01 19.11
N ALA A 331 5.66 16.75 19.59
CA ALA A 331 5.98 15.60 18.76
C ALA A 331 5.00 15.45 17.59
N LEU A 332 3.69 15.52 17.86
CA LEU A 332 2.65 15.42 16.83
C LEU A 332 2.76 16.57 15.81
N ALA A 333 2.94 17.82 16.28
CA ALA A 333 3.10 18.97 15.41
C ALA A 333 4.33 18.86 14.50
N ARG A 334 5.46 18.37 15.04
CA ARG A 334 6.68 18.12 14.26
C ARG A 334 6.46 17.04 13.19
N TYR A 335 5.82 15.93 13.57
CA TYR A 335 5.49 14.86 12.64
C TYR A 335 4.60 15.35 11.49
N GLU A 336 3.49 16.01 11.79
CA GLU A 336 2.56 16.52 10.78
C GLU A 336 3.20 17.55 9.86
N ALA A 337 4.11 18.41 10.38
CA ALA A 337 4.86 19.38 9.57
C ALA A 337 5.79 18.75 8.53
N VAL A 338 6.25 17.51 8.76
CA VAL A 338 7.09 16.75 7.80
C VAL A 338 6.21 15.91 6.88
N MET A 339 5.19 15.23 7.42
CA MET A 339 4.33 14.32 6.69
C MET A 339 3.50 15.04 5.62
N PHE A 340 2.90 16.21 5.92
CA PHE A 340 2.03 16.92 4.97
C PHE A 340 2.71 17.31 3.65
N PRO A 341 3.89 17.98 3.63
CA PRO A 341 4.54 18.28 2.36
C PRO A 341 4.97 17.03 1.62
N ARG A 342 5.55 16.04 2.30
CA ARG A 342 5.98 14.78 1.70
C ARG A 342 4.82 14.07 1.00
N SER A 343 3.70 13.89 1.68
CA SER A 343 2.53 13.23 1.08
C SER A 343 1.91 14.01 -0.09
N ALA A 344 1.99 15.34 -0.05
CA ALA A 344 1.53 16.18 -1.16
C ALA A 344 2.44 16.05 -2.38
N GLU A 345 3.75 16.03 -2.20
CA GLU A 345 4.73 15.83 -3.28
C GLU A 345 4.54 14.46 -3.93
N THR A 346 4.46 13.39 -3.12
CA THR A 346 4.26 12.02 -3.65
C THR A 346 2.92 11.85 -4.37
N ALA A 347 1.88 12.57 -3.94
CA ALA A 347 0.58 12.53 -4.62
C ALA A 347 0.58 13.23 -5.98
N THR A 348 1.56 14.12 -6.23
CA THR A 348 1.73 14.84 -7.50
C THR A 348 2.82 14.25 -8.39
N ASP A 349 3.59 13.28 -7.92
CA ASP A 349 4.60 12.56 -8.70
C ASP A 349 3.90 11.62 -9.69
N GLU A 350 3.42 12.23 -10.77
CA GLU A 350 2.51 11.60 -11.73
C GLU A 350 3.26 10.58 -12.60
N MET A 351 2.90 9.31 -12.43
CA MET A 351 2.76 8.43 -13.59
C MET A 351 1.74 9.08 -14.55
N PRO A 352 1.91 8.97 -15.89
CA PRO A 352 0.93 9.52 -16.83
C PRO A 352 -0.48 9.16 -16.40
N SER A 353 -1.40 10.16 -16.37
CA SER A 353 -2.78 9.90 -15.99
C SER A 353 -3.30 8.69 -16.75
N PHE A 354 -3.84 7.73 -16.04
CA PHE A 354 -4.19 6.40 -16.58
C PHE A 354 -5.10 6.43 -17.81
N ASP A 355 -5.95 7.43 -17.90
CA ASP A 355 -6.85 7.69 -19.01
C ASP A 355 -6.28 8.66 -20.06
N SER A 356 -5.07 9.20 -19.81
CA SER A 356 -4.35 10.05 -20.76
C SER A 356 -4.04 9.30 -22.06
N ALA A 357 -4.09 10.01 -23.19
CA ALA A 357 -3.61 9.50 -24.47
C ALA A 357 -2.11 9.12 -24.44
N ASP A 358 -1.36 9.70 -23.51
CA ASP A 358 0.07 9.45 -23.30
C ASP A 358 0.36 8.20 -22.45
N ASN A 359 -0.66 7.60 -21.82
CA ASN A 359 -0.52 6.34 -21.09
C ASN A 359 -0.38 5.16 -22.05
N THR A 360 0.70 5.15 -22.79
CA THR A 360 1.10 4.11 -23.73
C THR A 360 2.43 3.51 -23.28
N ALA A 361 2.74 2.32 -23.77
CA ALA A 361 4.03 1.69 -23.49
C ALA A 361 5.21 2.56 -23.98
N GLN A 362 5.05 3.26 -25.11
CA GLN A 362 6.07 4.19 -25.60
C GLN A 362 6.20 5.42 -24.67
N GLY A 363 5.09 6.01 -24.23
CA GLY A 363 5.12 7.15 -23.31
C GLY A 363 5.79 6.82 -21.97
N LEU A 364 5.53 5.62 -21.44
CA LEU A 364 6.24 5.14 -20.24
C LEU A 364 7.73 4.86 -20.50
N LEU A 365 8.09 4.31 -21.65
CA LEU A 365 9.48 4.10 -22.02
C LEU A 365 10.25 5.43 -22.09
N ASP A 366 9.65 6.44 -22.69
CA ASP A 366 10.22 7.78 -22.82
C ASP A 366 10.45 8.37 -21.41
N LEU A 367 9.45 8.28 -20.52
CA LEU A 367 9.55 8.73 -19.13
C LEU A 367 10.65 8.01 -18.33
N PHE A 368 10.77 6.69 -18.46
CA PHE A 368 11.83 5.92 -17.80
C PHE A 368 13.22 6.30 -18.33
N THR A 369 13.31 6.58 -19.63
CA THR A 369 14.57 6.98 -20.28
C THR A 369 15.00 8.39 -19.85
N GLU A 370 14.06 9.33 -19.73
CA GLU A 370 14.31 10.69 -19.24
C GLU A 370 14.77 10.67 -17.77
N LYS A 371 14.03 9.96 -16.88
CA LYS A 371 14.44 9.82 -15.47
C LYS A 371 15.82 9.16 -15.30
N ALA A 372 16.19 8.22 -16.19
CA ALA A 372 17.52 7.59 -16.18
C ALA A 372 18.62 8.55 -16.66
N ALA A 373 18.30 9.48 -17.58
CA ALA A 373 19.26 10.46 -18.12
C ALA A 373 19.55 11.61 -17.13
N ASP A 374 18.55 11.98 -16.32
CA ASP A 374 18.70 13.05 -15.32
C ASP A 374 19.57 12.63 -14.11
N GLY A 375 19.90 11.34 -13.96
CA GLY A 375 20.77 10.78 -12.93
C GLY A 375 20.22 10.95 -11.50
N PRO A 376 20.79 10.28 -10.50
CA PRO A 376 20.44 10.52 -9.12
C PRO A 376 21.03 11.85 -8.68
N HIS A 377 20.36 12.97 -8.96
CA HIS A 377 20.68 14.25 -8.38
C HIS A 377 20.19 14.26 -6.93
N GLY A 378 21.18 14.15 -6.03
CA GLY A 378 20.96 14.31 -4.61
C GLY A 378 20.31 15.65 -4.25
N HIS A 379 19.39 15.55 -3.35
CA HIS A 379 18.99 16.62 -2.44
C HIS A 379 19.13 16.13 -1.00
#